data_214a31b26a91ba3431bc2be86a97dc36
#
_entry.id   214a31b26a91ba3431bc2be86a97dc36
#
_cell.length_a   1.000
_cell.length_b   1.000
_cell.length_c   1.000
_cell.angle_alpha   90.00
_cell.angle_beta   90.00
_cell.angle_gamma   90.00
#
_symmetry.space_group_name_H-M   'P 1'
#
loop_
_entity.id
_entity.type
_entity.pdbx_description
1 polymer ?
#
loop_
_entity_poly.entity_id
_entity_poly.type
_entity_poly.pdbx_seq_one_letter_code
_entity_poly.pdbx_strand_id
1 'polypeptide(L)'
;MKTILFLIMILATPMYLVVRLLRLPPSRNIQSIEAIVPAFNEESCVARTVVGLLRNRYIRRVICVDDGSTDRTAAVLAHLARRTPRLTVVTQANTGKGGAIMRGLQHVTAPYVFLTDADTIVPARGDDLGFLLAEIEHGADAVGGIPSSNLKSGGLLPQIRATVKMPMIIAKRTFQQMLGGAPFIISGACGLFRSEVLRDVGLSDRTKVEDLDLTWTLVSRGYRVRQSSFCVVYPQECLTLREEWRRWRRWIMGYAVCMRLHRGLLLSRFGLFSMLPMFALVVLGVGTAITTWLRTVPAHGWLASAELLFPLFWVFCVTTLGIISAVHHRRAHLALMAPLALLYVLLAYAIWLSHGVKALFTGRELNRDKPTRYAHVVA
;
A
#
# COMPACT_ATOMS: atom_id res chain seq x y z
N MET A 1 -7.52 21.55 -16.08
CA MET A 1 -7.58 20.52 -15.01
C MET A 1 -8.37 19.30 -15.46
N LYS A 2 -9.61 19.41 -16.00
CA LYS A 2 -10.41 18.31 -16.57
C LYS A 2 -9.59 17.52 -17.63
N THR A 3 -8.91 18.21 -18.52
CA THR A 3 -8.08 17.61 -19.58
C THR A 3 -6.86 16.84 -19.05
N ILE A 4 -6.23 17.32 -17.98
CA ILE A 4 -5.07 16.64 -17.36
C ILE A 4 -5.51 15.35 -16.67
N LEU A 5 -6.63 15.36 -15.95
CA LEU A 5 -7.21 14.16 -15.34
C LEU A 5 -7.59 13.12 -16.40
N PHE A 6 -8.18 13.58 -17.50
CA PHE A 6 -8.54 12.80 -18.67
C PHE A 6 -7.30 12.12 -19.29
N LEU A 7 -6.22 12.87 -19.50
CA LEU A 7 -4.97 12.35 -20.02
C LEU A 7 -4.32 11.32 -19.06
N ILE A 8 -4.32 11.58 -17.77
CA ILE A 8 -3.76 10.63 -16.76
C ILE A 8 -4.52 9.32 -16.80
N MET A 9 -5.83 9.34 -16.94
CA MET A 9 -6.65 8.12 -16.94
C MET A 9 -6.61 7.36 -18.27
N ILE A 10 -6.57 8.06 -19.41
CA ILE A 10 -6.33 7.42 -20.72
C ILE A 10 -4.95 6.77 -20.75
N LEU A 11 -3.94 7.41 -20.16
CA LEU A 11 -2.58 6.89 -20.12
C LEU A 11 -2.39 5.76 -19.09
N ALA A 12 -3.30 5.59 -18.11
CA ALA A 12 -3.17 4.54 -17.10
C ALA A 12 -3.23 3.12 -17.69
N THR A 13 -4.06 2.89 -18.68
CA THR A 13 -4.21 1.57 -19.33
C THR A 13 -3.01 1.22 -20.21
N PRO A 14 -2.57 2.06 -21.18
CA PRO A 14 -1.35 1.80 -21.94
C PRO A 14 -0.11 1.79 -21.03
N MET A 15 -0.06 2.59 -19.97
CA MET A 15 1.04 2.55 -19.01
C MET A 15 1.10 1.21 -18.26
N TYR A 16 -0.04 0.62 -17.89
CA TYR A 16 -0.07 -0.73 -17.33
C TYR A 16 0.52 -1.78 -18.28
N LEU A 17 0.21 -1.66 -19.59
CA LEU A 17 0.77 -2.53 -20.62
C LEU A 17 2.27 -2.30 -20.80
N VAL A 18 2.72 -1.05 -20.87
CA VAL A 18 4.15 -0.68 -20.98
C VAL A 18 4.96 -1.22 -19.79
N VAL A 19 4.44 -1.11 -18.58
CA VAL A 19 5.08 -1.69 -17.38
C VAL A 19 5.29 -3.20 -17.53
N ARG A 20 4.35 -3.90 -18.14
CA ARG A 20 4.50 -5.34 -18.40
C ARG A 20 5.54 -5.66 -19.46
N LEU A 21 5.74 -4.80 -20.44
CA LEU A 21 6.76 -4.95 -21.49
C LEU A 21 8.17 -4.63 -20.97
N LEU A 22 8.30 -3.73 -20.00
CA LEU A 22 9.57 -3.32 -19.38
C LEU A 22 9.95 -4.18 -18.17
N ARG A 23 9.43 -5.39 -18.08
CA ARG A 23 9.67 -6.32 -16.98
C ARG A 23 11.13 -6.76 -16.92
N LEU A 24 11.79 -6.50 -15.79
CA LEU A 24 13.07 -7.15 -15.49
C LEU A 24 12.86 -8.64 -15.22
N PRO A 25 13.80 -9.51 -15.62
CA PRO A 25 13.75 -10.90 -15.18
C PRO A 25 13.90 -10.96 -13.65
N PRO A 26 13.30 -11.95 -12.98
CA PRO A 26 13.48 -12.11 -11.55
C PRO A 26 14.94 -12.45 -11.22
N SER A 27 15.42 -11.96 -10.10
CA SER A 27 16.76 -12.29 -9.59
C SER A 27 16.94 -13.80 -9.43
N ARG A 28 18.16 -14.26 -9.65
CA ARG A 28 18.57 -15.66 -9.39
C ARG A 28 19.15 -15.86 -7.99
N ASN A 29 19.33 -14.79 -7.22
CA ASN A 29 19.93 -14.82 -5.90
C ASN A 29 18.91 -15.29 -4.83
N ILE A 30 18.76 -16.59 -4.69
CA ILE A 30 17.87 -17.22 -3.73
C ILE A 30 18.43 -17.15 -2.31
N GLN A 31 17.57 -17.22 -1.27
CA GLN A 31 17.95 -17.21 0.15
C GLN A 31 18.83 -16.02 0.59
N SER A 32 18.69 -14.89 -0.06
CA SER A 32 19.44 -13.66 0.24
C SER A 32 18.66 -12.66 1.10
N ILE A 33 17.39 -12.93 1.38
CA ILE A 33 16.47 -12.03 2.06
C ILE A 33 16.11 -12.58 3.44
N GLU A 34 16.17 -11.74 4.47
CA GLU A 34 15.54 -12.00 5.76
C GLU A 34 14.28 -11.15 5.89
N ALA A 35 13.17 -11.75 6.37
CA ALA A 35 11.91 -11.04 6.52
C ALA A 35 11.69 -10.62 7.97
N ILE A 36 11.27 -9.38 8.20
CA ILE A 36 10.79 -8.91 9.51
C ILE A 36 9.27 -8.84 9.49
N VAL A 37 8.64 -9.46 10.48
CA VAL A 37 7.19 -9.47 10.67
C VAL A 37 6.88 -8.96 12.07
N PRO A 38 6.49 -7.68 12.22
CA PRO A 38 6.01 -7.16 13.49
C PRO A 38 4.60 -7.71 13.77
N ALA A 39 4.37 -8.25 14.96
CA ALA A 39 3.11 -8.85 15.37
C ALA A 39 2.65 -8.27 16.71
N PHE A 40 1.38 -7.88 16.78
CA PHE A 40 0.70 -7.47 18.02
C PHE A 40 -0.74 -7.91 17.96
N ASN A 41 -1.15 -8.87 18.78
CA ASN A 41 -2.50 -9.48 18.77
C ASN A 41 -2.92 -9.96 17.36
N GLU A 42 -2.15 -10.90 16.80
CA GLU A 42 -2.31 -11.43 15.43
C GLU A 42 -2.48 -12.96 15.44
N GLU A 43 -2.98 -13.56 16.54
CA GLU A 43 -3.11 -15.01 16.70
C GLU A 43 -3.81 -15.71 15.52
N SER A 44 -4.77 -15.02 14.89
CA SER A 44 -5.60 -15.58 13.81
C SER A 44 -4.92 -15.63 12.44
N CYS A 45 -3.83 -14.89 12.24
CA CYS A 45 -3.25 -14.71 10.89
C CYS A 45 -1.73 -14.87 10.83
N VAL A 46 -0.99 -14.60 11.92
CA VAL A 46 0.49 -14.60 11.92
C VAL A 46 1.10 -15.92 11.43
N ALA A 47 0.53 -17.05 11.82
CA ALA A 47 1.03 -18.37 11.40
C ALA A 47 1.06 -18.53 9.88
N ARG A 48 0.02 -18.06 9.20
CA ARG A 48 -0.10 -18.14 7.74
C ARG A 48 0.94 -17.27 7.04
N THR A 49 1.14 -16.04 7.51
CA THR A 49 2.15 -15.14 6.98
C THR A 49 3.54 -15.72 7.13
N VAL A 50 3.89 -16.19 8.33
CA VAL A 50 5.20 -16.80 8.62
C VAL A 50 5.44 -18.04 7.77
N VAL A 51 4.47 -18.95 7.70
CA VAL A 51 4.59 -20.20 6.88
C VAL A 51 4.71 -19.85 5.38
N GLY A 52 3.97 -18.85 4.90
CA GLY A 52 4.07 -18.38 3.52
C GLY A 52 5.48 -17.88 3.19
N LEU A 53 6.05 -17.08 4.06
CA LEU A 53 7.42 -16.57 3.93
C LEU A 53 8.47 -17.69 3.97
N LEU A 54 8.37 -18.61 4.93
CA LEU A 54 9.32 -19.73 5.06
C LEU A 54 9.31 -20.68 3.85
N ARG A 55 8.20 -20.74 3.11
CA ARG A 55 8.10 -21.51 1.86
C ARG A 55 8.59 -20.77 0.63
N ASN A 56 8.83 -19.45 0.73
CA ASN A 56 9.34 -18.68 -0.39
C ASN A 56 10.86 -18.91 -0.56
N ARG A 57 11.30 -19.19 -1.79
CA ARG A 57 12.70 -19.56 -2.08
C ARG A 57 13.71 -18.44 -1.86
N TYR A 58 13.29 -17.19 -1.88
CA TYR A 58 14.16 -16.03 -1.64
C TYR A 58 14.39 -15.73 -0.17
N ILE A 59 13.50 -16.22 0.71
CA ILE A 59 13.58 -15.99 2.15
C ILE A 59 14.52 -17.00 2.79
N ARG A 60 15.61 -16.51 3.35
CA ARG A 60 16.57 -17.29 4.17
C ARG A 60 16.02 -17.57 5.57
N ARG A 61 15.49 -16.54 6.23
CA ARG A 61 15.00 -16.58 7.60
C ARG A 61 13.87 -15.57 7.80
N VAL A 62 12.97 -15.85 8.72
CA VAL A 62 11.93 -14.94 9.19
C VAL A 62 12.24 -14.53 10.63
N ILE A 63 12.20 -13.24 10.91
CA ILE A 63 12.34 -12.64 12.24
C ILE A 63 10.97 -12.07 12.58
N CYS A 64 10.25 -12.73 13.48
CA CYS A 64 8.96 -12.27 13.95
C CYS A 64 9.11 -11.58 15.29
N VAL A 65 8.66 -10.34 15.41
CA VAL A 65 8.74 -9.56 16.64
C VAL A 65 7.35 -9.47 17.25
N ASP A 66 7.15 -10.16 18.37
CA ASP A 66 5.96 -10.04 19.19
C ASP A 66 6.07 -8.78 20.06
N ASP A 67 5.30 -7.76 19.71
CA ASP A 67 5.33 -6.43 20.33
C ASP A 67 4.38 -6.36 21.54
N GLY A 68 4.51 -7.31 22.47
CA GLY A 68 3.75 -7.36 23.71
C GLY A 68 2.30 -7.79 23.53
N SER A 69 2.05 -8.81 22.71
CA SER A 69 0.70 -9.34 22.49
C SER A 69 0.07 -9.87 23.79
N THR A 70 -1.25 -9.66 23.90
CA THR A 70 -2.07 -10.13 25.04
C THR A 70 -2.97 -11.33 24.68
N ASP A 71 -3.00 -11.70 23.38
CA ASP A 71 -3.68 -12.87 22.86
C ASP A 71 -2.72 -14.08 22.73
N ARG A 72 -3.07 -15.09 21.97
CA ARG A 72 -2.23 -16.28 21.76
C ARG A 72 -1.12 -16.11 20.73
N THR A 73 -0.84 -14.91 20.23
CA THR A 73 0.19 -14.64 19.21
C THR A 73 1.55 -15.23 19.63
N ALA A 74 2.01 -14.95 20.86
CA ALA A 74 3.27 -15.48 21.39
C ALA A 74 3.31 -17.01 21.38
N ALA A 75 2.22 -17.67 21.80
CA ALA A 75 2.13 -19.12 21.83
C ALA A 75 2.17 -19.74 20.42
N VAL A 76 1.48 -19.11 19.45
CA VAL A 76 1.50 -19.52 18.04
C VAL A 76 2.90 -19.42 17.45
N LEU A 77 3.60 -18.31 17.69
CA LEU A 77 4.97 -18.10 17.22
C LEU A 77 5.97 -19.06 17.86
N ALA A 78 5.87 -19.29 19.17
CA ALA A 78 6.71 -20.26 19.87
C ALA A 78 6.50 -21.69 19.35
N HIS A 79 5.25 -22.07 19.03
CA HIS A 79 4.95 -23.37 18.43
C HIS A 79 5.59 -23.52 17.03
N LEU A 80 5.54 -22.48 16.20
CA LEU A 80 6.17 -22.49 14.88
C LEU A 80 7.70 -22.53 14.97
N ALA A 81 8.31 -21.78 15.90
CA ALA A 81 9.76 -21.73 16.07
C ALA A 81 10.36 -23.08 16.45
N ARG A 82 9.66 -23.90 17.24
CA ARG A 82 10.08 -25.27 17.56
C ARG A 82 10.16 -26.20 16.34
N ARG A 83 9.49 -25.87 15.23
CA ARG A 83 9.42 -26.69 14.01
C ARG A 83 10.45 -26.31 12.95
N THR A 84 11.08 -25.15 13.08
CA THR A 84 12.05 -24.68 12.08
C THR A 84 13.07 -23.70 12.66
N PRO A 85 14.37 -23.93 12.46
CA PRO A 85 15.42 -22.99 12.86
C PRO A 85 15.42 -21.71 12.02
N ARG A 86 14.66 -21.67 10.92
CA ARG A 86 14.54 -20.51 10.04
C ARG A 86 13.56 -19.44 10.56
N LEU A 87 12.92 -19.67 11.71
CA LEU A 87 12.09 -18.69 12.40
C LEU A 87 12.75 -18.25 13.69
N THR A 88 13.08 -16.96 13.79
CA THR A 88 13.52 -16.30 15.02
C THR A 88 12.33 -15.53 15.58
N VAL A 89 11.99 -15.76 16.84
CA VAL A 89 10.94 -15.01 17.56
C VAL A 89 11.61 -14.12 18.59
N VAL A 90 11.29 -12.83 18.55
CA VAL A 90 11.76 -11.83 19.51
C VAL A 90 10.54 -11.26 20.20
N THR A 91 10.53 -11.23 21.53
CA THR A 91 9.44 -10.65 22.33
C THR A 91 9.92 -9.38 23.02
N GLN A 92 9.07 -8.36 23.05
CA GLN A 92 9.32 -7.08 23.71
C GLN A 92 8.05 -6.50 24.32
N ALA A 93 8.18 -5.50 25.19
CA ALA A 93 7.05 -4.64 25.57
C ALA A 93 6.58 -3.84 24.36
N ASN A 94 5.28 -3.50 24.30
CA ASN A 94 4.70 -2.80 23.14
C ASN A 94 5.35 -1.43 22.94
N THR A 95 6.03 -1.27 21.81
CA THR A 95 6.66 -0.01 21.36
C THR A 95 6.06 0.48 20.05
N GLY A 96 5.08 -0.25 19.52
CA GLY A 96 4.48 0.03 18.23
C GLY A 96 5.25 -0.58 17.04
N LYS A 97 4.65 -0.54 15.87
CA LYS A 97 5.16 -1.23 14.67
C LYS A 97 6.59 -0.79 14.31
N GLY A 98 6.88 0.51 14.36
CA GLY A 98 8.22 1.04 14.06
C GLY A 98 9.27 0.47 15.01
N GLY A 99 9.02 0.51 16.33
CA GLY A 99 9.90 -0.07 17.35
C GLY A 99 10.11 -1.57 17.16
N ALA A 100 9.04 -2.31 16.85
CA ALA A 100 9.13 -3.75 16.57
C ALA A 100 9.99 -4.04 15.34
N ILE A 101 9.87 -3.27 14.26
CA ILE A 101 10.72 -3.41 13.06
C ILE A 101 12.18 -3.12 13.41
N MET A 102 12.46 -2.04 14.16
CA MET A 102 13.82 -1.68 14.58
C MET A 102 14.45 -2.75 15.49
N ARG A 103 13.66 -3.36 16.37
CA ARG A 103 14.09 -4.51 17.18
C ARG A 103 14.44 -5.71 16.32
N GLY A 104 13.57 -6.04 15.34
CA GLY A 104 13.83 -7.12 14.37
C GLY A 104 15.10 -6.89 13.55
N LEU A 105 15.35 -5.63 13.15
CA LEU A 105 16.49 -5.24 12.33
C LEU A 105 17.86 -5.50 13.03
N GLN A 106 17.89 -5.48 14.36
CA GLN A 106 19.08 -5.85 15.14
C GLN A 106 19.50 -7.31 14.94
N HIS A 107 18.55 -8.17 14.57
CA HIS A 107 18.78 -9.60 14.33
C HIS A 107 19.04 -9.94 12.86
N VAL A 108 18.91 -8.96 11.94
CA VAL A 108 19.14 -9.16 10.51
C VAL A 108 20.62 -9.30 10.22
N THR A 109 20.99 -10.35 9.50
CA THR A 109 22.36 -10.61 9.03
C THR A 109 22.48 -10.63 7.50
N ALA A 110 21.36 -10.79 6.80
CA ALA A 110 21.33 -10.79 5.34
C ALA A 110 21.52 -9.38 4.77
N PRO A 111 22.00 -9.26 3.53
CA PRO A 111 22.17 -7.97 2.86
C PRO A 111 20.85 -7.29 2.54
N TYR A 112 19.74 -8.05 2.47
CA TYR A 112 18.41 -7.54 2.14
C TYR A 112 17.39 -7.92 3.20
N VAL A 113 16.52 -6.97 3.52
CA VAL A 113 15.43 -7.16 4.48
C VAL A 113 14.08 -6.88 3.82
N PHE A 114 13.17 -7.83 3.95
CA PHE A 114 11.79 -7.70 3.50
C PHE A 114 10.88 -7.39 4.69
N LEU A 115 10.17 -6.26 4.61
CA LEU A 115 9.18 -5.86 5.61
C LEU A 115 7.78 -6.26 5.12
N THR A 116 7.01 -6.90 6.00
CA THR A 116 5.61 -7.25 5.74
C THR A 116 4.79 -7.27 7.02
N ASP A 117 3.49 -7.05 6.92
CA ASP A 117 2.56 -7.10 8.05
C ASP A 117 2.17 -8.55 8.40
N ALA A 118 1.87 -8.81 9.68
CA ALA A 118 1.51 -10.14 10.17
C ALA A 118 0.20 -10.70 9.59
N ASP A 119 -0.64 -9.85 8.97
CA ASP A 119 -1.91 -10.20 8.32
C ASP A 119 -1.81 -10.33 6.80
N THR A 120 -0.61 -10.25 6.25
CA THR A 120 -0.37 -10.22 4.81
C THR A 120 0.00 -11.60 4.26
N ILE A 121 -0.73 -12.03 3.24
CA ILE A 121 -0.37 -13.24 2.50
C ILE A 121 0.68 -12.88 1.46
N VAL A 122 1.88 -13.41 1.65
CA VAL A 122 2.96 -13.35 0.66
C VAL A 122 2.93 -14.66 -0.15
N PRO A 123 2.93 -14.62 -1.49
CA PRO A 123 2.94 -15.83 -2.31
C PRO A 123 4.12 -16.73 -1.95
N ALA A 124 3.82 -17.98 -1.58
CA ALA A 124 4.83 -18.95 -1.16
C ALA A 124 5.63 -19.53 -2.36
N ARG A 125 5.02 -19.53 -3.53
CA ARG A 125 5.59 -20.07 -4.77
C ARG A 125 5.60 -18.98 -5.82
N GLY A 126 6.64 -18.97 -6.65
CA GLY A 126 6.82 -17.98 -7.72
C GLY A 126 8.01 -17.07 -7.48
N ASP A 127 8.14 -16.08 -8.35
CA ASP A 127 9.27 -15.16 -8.41
C ASP A 127 8.96 -13.77 -7.86
N ASP A 128 7.86 -13.62 -7.14
CA ASP A 128 7.36 -12.33 -6.68
C ASP A 128 8.47 -11.51 -5.97
N LEU A 129 9.14 -12.09 -4.97
CA LEU A 129 10.24 -11.42 -4.27
C LEU A 129 11.48 -11.25 -5.16
N GLY A 130 11.69 -12.15 -6.13
CA GLY A 130 12.77 -12.03 -7.10
C GLY A 130 12.66 -10.78 -7.98
N PHE A 131 11.44 -10.30 -8.25
CA PHE A 131 11.26 -9.03 -8.97
C PHE A 131 11.60 -7.80 -8.13
N LEU A 132 11.39 -7.85 -6.80
CA LEU A 132 11.87 -6.79 -5.91
C LEU A 132 13.40 -6.80 -5.86
N LEU A 133 13.98 -7.99 -5.73
CA LEU A 133 15.42 -8.14 -5.63
C LEU A 133 16.14 -7.72 -6.93
N ALA A 134 15.56 -8.01 -8.08
CA ALA A 134 16.09 -7.55 -9.37
C ALA A 134 16.20 -6.01 -9.44
N GLU A 135 15.21 -5.27 -8.94
CA GLU A 135 15.29 -3.80 -8.86
C GLU A 135 16.41 -3.33 -7.93
N ILE A 136 16.65 -4.03 -6.80
CA ILE A 136 17.77 -3.73 -5.89
C ILE A 136 19.11 -3.99 -6.60
N GLU A 137 19.25 -5.10 -7.31
CA GLU A 137 20.44 -5.46 -8.07
C GLU A 137 20.73 -4.45 -9.21
N HIS A 138 19.68 -3.83 -9.75
CA HIS A 138 19.77 -2.73 -10.72
C HIS A 138 19.95 -1.35 -10.07
N GLY A 139 20.39 -1.32 -8.83
CA GLY A 139 20.82 -0.12 -8.13
C GLY A 139 19.74 0.64 -7.37
N ALA A 140 18.59 0.03 -7.07
CA ALA A 140 17.67 0.60 -6.08
C ALA A 140 18.17 0.31 -4.66
N ASP A 141 17.83 1.20 -3.73
CA ASP A 141 18.13 1.05 -2.30
C ASP A 141 16.91 0.48 -1.54
N ALA A 142 15.72 0.80 -2.04
CA ALA A 142 14.46 0.34 -1.49
C ALA A 142 13.42 0.14 -2.60
N VAL A 143 12.64 -0.95 -2.52
CA VAL A 143 11.67 -1.33 -3.56
C VAL A 143 10.33 -1.71 -2.92
N GLY A 144 9.25 -1.07 -3.38
CA GLY A 144 7.89 -1.43 -2.99
C GLY A 144 7.27 -2.45 -3.94
N GLY A 145 6.53 -3.41 -3.40
CA GLY A 145 5.61 -4.26 -4.17
C GLY A 145 4.18 -3.72 -4.14
N ILE A 146 3.24 -4.49 -4.66
CA ILE A 146 1.83 -4.13 -4.81
C ILE A 146 0.97 -4.82 -3.73
N PRO A 147 0.40 -4.08 -2.77
CA PRO A 147 -0.61 -4.63 -1.89
C PRO A 147 -1.96 -4.70 -2.63
N SER A 148 -2.35 -5.90 -3.06
CA SER A 148 -3.68 -6.19 -3.62
C SER A 148 -4.70 -6.44 -2.51
N SER A 149 -5.88 -6.96 -2.84
CA SER A 149 -6.91 -7.28 -1.85
C SER A 149 -7.01 -8.78 -1.62
N ASN A 150 -7.03 -9.17 -0.34
CA ASN A 150 -7.34 -10.55 0.01
C ASN A 150 -8.86 -10.75 -0.03
N LEU A 151 -9.34 -11.57 -0.96
CA LEU A 151 -10.76 -11.86 -1.15
C LEU A 151 -11.22 -13.15 -0.44
N LYS A 152 -10.33 -13.82 0.30
CA LYS A 152 -10.67 -15.07 1.01
C LYS A 152 -11.55 -14.84 2.23
N SER A 153 -11.50 -13.66 2.83
CA SER A 153 -12.37 -13.28 3.95
C SER A 153 -13.83 -13.03 3.55
N GLY A 154 -14.14 -13.05 2.25
CA GLY A 154 -15.50 -12.76 1.77
C GLY A 154 -15.89 -11.27 1.92
N GLY A 155 -17.20 -11.02 1.84
CA GLY A 155 -17.76 -9.68 2.02
C GLY A 155 -17.81 -8.83 0.75
N LEU A 156 -18.78 -7.91 0.69
CA LEU A 156 -19.01 -7.01 -0.44
C LEU A 156 -17.92 -5.93 -0.52
N LEU A 157 -17.57 -5.34 0.62
CA LEU A 157 -16.62 -4.23 0.69
C LEU A 157 -15.22 -4.57 0.19
N PRO A 158 -14.59 -5.71 0.59
CA PRO A 158 -13.33 -6.17 -0.01
C PRO A 158 -13.40 -6.36 -1.52
N GLN A 159 -14.53 -6.85 -2.04
CA GLN A 159 -14.72 -7.05 -3.48
C GLN A 159 -14.79 -5.72 -4.23
N ILE A 160 -15.62 -4.75 -3.77
CA ILE A 160 -15.67 -3.41 -4.35
C ILE A 160 -14.27 -2.78 -4.36
N ARG A 161 -13.54 -2.89 -3.26
CA ARG A 161 -12.19 -2.35 -3.17
C ARG A 161 -11.20 -3.02 -4.10
N ALA A 162 -11.29 -4.33 -4.24
CA ALA A 162 -10.41 -5.11 -5.13
C ALA A 162 -10.52 -4.64 -6.58
N THR A 163 -11.69 -4.16 -7.02
CA THR A 163 -11.94 -3.78 -8.41
C THR A 163 -10.94 -2.76 -8.95
N VAL A 164 -10.51 -1.82 -8.13
CA VAL A 164 -9.64 -0.72 -8.57
C VAL A 164 -8.31 -0.64 -7.83
N LYS A 165 -8.17 -1.29 -6.65
CA LYS A 165 -7.02 -1.10 -5.75
C LYS A 165 -5.68 -1.39 -6.44
N MET A 166 -5.52 -2.61 -6.95
CA MET A 166 -4.25 -3.05 -7.55
C MET A 166 -3.91 -2.25 -8.83
N PRO A 167 -4.78 -2.17 -9.84
CA PRO A 167 -4.44 -1.47 -11.08
C PRO A 167 -4.22 0.03 -10.87
N MET A 168 -4.98 0.68 -9.97
CA MET A 168 -4.72 2.07 -9.59
C MET A 168 -3.36 2.26 -8.92
N ILE A 169 -2.96 1.35 -8.02
CA ILE A 169 -1.65 1.43 -7.36
C ILE A 169 -0.55 1.31 -8.40
N ILE A 170 -0.65 0.34 -9.32
CA ILE A 170 0.34 0.15 -10.39
C ILE A 170 0.44 1.41 -11.24
N ALA A 171 -0.67 1.86 -11.84
CA ALA A 171 -0.68 3.03 -12.72
C ALA A 171 -0.14 4.28 -12.00
N LYS A 172 -0.69 4.59 -10.81
CA LYS A 172 -0.30 5.77 -10.04
C LYS A 172 1.18 5.77 -9.67
N ARG A 173 1.67 4.68 -9.07
CA ARG A 173 3.05 4.64 -8.58
C ARG A 173 4.07 4.57 -9.72
N THR A 174 3.73 3.93 -10.84
CA THR A 174 4.56 3.97 -12.05
C THR A 174 4.68 5.40 -12.59
N PHE A 175 3.56 6.11 -12.69
CA PHE A 175 3.56 7.52 -13.10
C PHE A 175 4.39 8.39 -12.16
N GLN A 176 4.23 8.23 -10.86
CA GLN A 176 5.02 8.91 -9.84
C GLN A 176 6.51 8.63 -9.96
N GLN A 177 6.89 7.38 -10.19
CA GLN A 177 8.30 6.99 -10.39
C GLN A 177 8.89 7.59 -11.66
N MET A 178 8.14 7.60 -12.77
CA MET A 178 8.61 8.17 -14.04
C MET A 178 8.79 9.70 -13.96
N LEU A 179 7.83 10.41 -13.42
CA LEU A 179 7.83 11.87 -13.36
C LEU A 179 8.47 12.40 -12.06
N GLY A 180 8.18 11.80 -10.93
CA GLY A 180 8.63 12.22 -9.61
C GLY A 180 9.96 11.60 -9.16
N GLY A 181 10.46 10.60 -9.89
CA GLY A 181 11.70 9.89 -9.57
C GLY A 181 11.53 8.75 -8.57
N ALA A 182 10.44 8.72 -7.78
CA ALA A 182 10.13 7.69 -6.80
C ALA A 182 8.61 7.49 -6.65
N PRO A 183 8.15 6.27 -6.26
CA PRO A 183 6.76 6.05 -5.90
C PRO A 183 6.41 6.83 -4.63
N PHE A 184 5.14 7.19 -4.49
CA PHE A 184 4.63 7.93 -3.32
C PHE A 184 4.90 7.22 -1.98
N ILE A 185 4.82 5.88 -1.96
CA ILE A 185 4.97 5.08 -0.75
C ILE A 185 5.43 3.66 -1.09
N ILE A 186 6.37 3.15 -0.31
CA ILE A 186 6.59 1.72 -0.13
C ILE A 186 5.64 1.26 0.97
N SER A 187 4.67 0.42 0.63
CA SER A 187 3.71 -0.07 1.60
C SER A 187 4.39 -0.94 2.67
N GLY A 188 4.05 -0.71 3.94
CA GLY A 188 4.53 -1.54 5.04
C GLY A 188 4.19 -3.03 4.94
N ALA A 189 3.23 -3.39 4.08
CA ALA A 189 2.88 -4.78 3.78
C ALA A 189 3.81 -5.44 2.74
N CYS A 190 4.60 -4.65 1.97
CA CYS A 190 5.46 -5.18 0.90
C CYS A 190 6.58 -4.21 0.55
N GLY A 191 7.67 -4.26 1.28
CA GLY A 191 8.87 -3.46 1.03
C GLY A 191 10.14 -4.28 1.16
N LEU A 192 11.05 -4.20 0.17
CA LEU A 192 12.39 -4.76 0.21
C LEU A 192 13.41 -3.63 0.28
N PHE A 193 14.37 -3.76 1.17
CA PHE A 193 15.37 -2.74 1.47
C PHE A 193 16.77 -3.36 1.52
N ARG A 194 17.80 -2.59 1.14
CA ARG A 194 19.16 -2.89 1.56
C ARG A 194 19.22 -2.78 3.10
N SER A 195 19.76 -3.78 3.77
CA SER A 195 19.79 -3.81 5.23
C SER A 195 20.57 -2.63 5.82
N GLU A 196 21.65 -2.23 5.18
CA GLU A 196 22.47 -1.07 5.54
C GLU A 196 21.69 0.24 5.47
N VAL A 197 20.91 0.44 4.39
CA VAL A 197 20.09 1.64 4.19
C VAL A 197 18.98 1.74 5.25
N LEU A 198 18.33 0.62 5.56
CA LEU A 198 17.29 0.63 6.58
C LEU A 198 17.87 0.87 7.99
N ARG A 199 19.12 0.42 8.27
CA ARG A 199 19.82 0.74 9.51
C ARG A 199 20.22 2.21 9.59
N ASP A 200 20.70 2.80 8.49
CA ASP A 200 21.07 4.22 8.43
C ASP A 200 19.87 5.13 8.64
N VAL A 201 18.77 4.85 7.97
CA VAL A 201 17.57 5.71 8.03
C VAL A 201 16.77 5.48 9.29
N GLY A 202 16.62 4.22 9.71
CA GLY A 202 15.75 3.81 10.80
C GLY A 202 14.26 4.03 10.50
N LEU A 203 13.41 3.59 11.43
CA LEU A 203 12.00 3.92 11.44
C LEU A 203 11.71 4.83 12.64
N SER A 204 10.98 5.89 12.39
CA SER A 204 10.55 6.85 13.40
C SER A 204 9.11 6.56 13.80
N ASP A 205 8.74 6.83 15.04
CA ASP A 205 7.39 6.74 15.58
C ASP A 205 6.65 8.10 15.63
N ARG A 206 7.26 9.14 14.99
CA ARG A 206 6.70 10.51 14.93
C ARG A 206 5.38 10.61 14.12
N THR A 207 4.98 9.53 13.46
CA THR A 207 3.71 9.42 12.74
C THR A 207 3.15 7.99 12.80
N LYS A 208 1.82 7.86 12.66
CA LYS A 208 1.13 6.56 12.64
C LYS A 208 1.07 5.92 11.24
N VAL A 209 1.76 6.52 10.26
CA VAL A 209 1.98 6.01 8.90
C VAL A 209 3.50 5.92 8.64
N GLU A 210 4.14 5.08 9.44
CA GLU A 210 5.59 4.89 9.48
C GLU A 210 6.21 4.54 8.13
N ASP A 211 5.46 3.84 7.28
CA ASP A 211 5.88 3.43 5.94
C ASP A 211 5.93 4.61 4.96
N LEU A 212 5.02 5.56 5.10
CA LEU A 212 5.03 6.79 4.32
C LEU A 212 6.20 7.68 4.73
N ASP A 213 6.39 7.86 6.03
CA ASP A 213 7.47 8.67 6.59
C ASP A 213 8.84 8.10 6.21
N LEU A 214 9.01 6.78 6.34
CA LEU A 214 10.22 6.08 5.90
C LEU A 214 10.49 6.33 4.41
N THR A 215 9.47 6.17 3.55
CA THR A 215 9.62 6.37 2.10
C THR A 215 10.09 7.79 1.78
N TRP A 216 9.48 8.80 2.41
CA TRP A 216 9.83 10.19 2.16
C TRP A 216 11.18 10.59 2.78
N THR A 217 11.56 9.95 3.89
CA THR A 217 12.90 10.13 4.47
C THR A 217 13.97 9.55 3.55
N LEU A 218 13.74 8.36 2.98
CA LEU A 218 14.64 7.77 1.98
C LEU A 218 14.85 8.70 0.78
N VAL A 219 13.75 9.21 0.22
CA VAL A 219 13.82 10.16 -0.91
C VAL A 219 14.54 11.44 -0.52
N SER A 220 14.28 12.00 0.68
CA SER A 220 14.92 13.24 1.14
C SER A 220 16.43 13.09 1.36
N ARG A 221 16.90 11.86 1.67
CA ARG A 221 18.33 11.55 1.80
C ARG A 221 19.00 11.14 0.49
N GLY A 222 18.26 11.16 -0.64
CA GLY A 222 18.78 10.84 -1.97
C GLY A 222 18.85 9.37 -2.31
N TYR A 223 18.29 8.47 -1.49
CA TYR A 223 18.22 7.05 -1.80
C TYR A 223 17.31 6.77 -2.99
N ARG A 224 17.66 5.78 -3.81
CA ARG A 224 16.90 5.36 -4.99
C ARG A 224 15.75 4.44 -4.59
N VAL A 225 14.56 5.01 -4.51
CA VAL A 225 13.33 4.31 -4.19
C VAL A 225 12.58 3.91 -5.46
N ARG A 226 12.25 2.62 -5.62
CA ARG A 226 11.59 2.07 -6.80
C ARG A 226 10.32 1.30 -6.45
N GLN A 227 9.57 0.96 -7.47
CA GLN A 227 8.36 0.15 -7.40
C GLN A 227 8.47 -1.00 -8.39
N SER A 228 8.25 -2.23 -7.94
CA SER A 228 8.02 -3.37 -8.83
C SER A 228 6.54 -3.71 -8.88
N SER A 229 5.99 -3.80 -10.08
CA SER A 229 4.58 -4.15 -10.31
C SER A 229 4.33 -5.67 -10.35
N PHE A 230 5.39 -6.47 -10.19
CA PHE A 230 5.36 -7.92 -10.34
C PHE A 230 5.41 -8.69 -9.02
N CYS A 231 5.65 -8.01 -7.91
CA CYS A 231 5.48 -8.57 -6.58
C CYS A 231 4.14 -8.13 -6.00
N VAL A 232 3.20 -9.05 -5.88
CA VAL A 232 1.86 -8.77 -5.38
C VAL A 232 1.63 -9.54 -4.08
N VAL A 233 1.26 -8.81 -3.01
CA VAL A 233 0.90 -9.39 -1.71
C VAL A 233 -0.55 -9.07 -1.38
N TYR A 234 -1.14 -9.84 -0.45
CA TYR A 234 -2.56 -9.78 -0.16
C TYR A 234 -2.80 -9.53 1.34
N PRO A 235 -2.72 -8.27 1.80
CA PRO A 235 -3.08 -7.91 3.18
C PRO A 235 -4.58 -8.11 3.43
N GLN A 236 -4.93 -8.31 4.69
CA GLN A 236 -6.33 -8.43 5.11
C GLN A 236 -7.08 -7.12 4.84
N GLU A 237 -8.33 -7.25 4.37
CA GLU A 237 -9.21 -6.12 4.10
C GLU A 237 -10.22 -5.92 5.24
N CYS A 238 -10.68 -4.67 5.44
CA CYS A 238 -11.79 -4.37 6.34
C CYS A 238 -13.10 -4.92 5.76
N LEU A 239 -13.96 -5.47 6.62
CA LEU A 239 -15.26 -6.01 6.22
C LEU A 239 -16.40 -5.01 6.39
N THR A 240 -16.22 -3.99 7.22
CA THR A 240 -17.24 -2.99 7.52
C THR A 240 -16.82 -1.58 7.06
N LEU A 241 -17.82 -0.75 6.70
CA LEU A 241 -17.58 0.65 6.34
C LEU A 241 -16.99 1.46 7.52
N ARG A 242 -17.34 1.10 8.77
CA ARG A 242 -16.82 1.75 9.97
C ARG A 242 -15.30 1.54 10.12
N GLU A 243 -14.83 0.30 9.90
CA GLU A 243 -13.40 -0.02 9.91
C GLU A 243 -12.67 0.67 8.75
N GLU A 244 -13.30 0.68 7.56
CA GLU A 244 -12.77 1.34 6.38
C GLU A 244 -12.63 2.85 6.60
N TRP A 245 -13.66 3.50 7.18
CA TRP A 245 -13.60 4.92 7.56
C TRP A 245 -12.44 5.20 8.52
N ARG A 246 -12.27 4.40 9.59
CA ARG A 246 -11.17 4.55 10.56
C ARG A 246 -9.81 4.40 9.90
N ARG A 247 -9.66 3.40 9.00
CA ARG A 247 -8.44 3.14 8.24
C ARG A 247 -8.09 4.33 7.33
N TRP A 248 -9.03 4.80 6.53
CA TRP A 248 -8.83 5.95 5.65
C TRP A 248 -8.55 7.23 6.41
N ARG A 249 -9.28 7.48 7.51
CA ARG A 249 -9.04 8.63 8.37
C ARG A 249 -7.61 8.63 8.89
N ARG A 250 -7.10 7.50 9.39
CA ARG A 250 -5.71 7.37 9.85
C ARG A 250 -4.73 7.68 8.72
N TRP A 251 -4.94 7.13 7.52
CA TRP A 251 -4.05 7.38 6.39
C TRP A 251 -4.05 8.84 5.93
N ILE A 252 -5.22 9.45 5.83
CA ILE A 252 -5.36 10.85 5.40
C ILE A 252 -4.74 11.80 6.42
N MET A 253 -5.00 11.60 7.71
CA MET A 253 -4.40 12.43 8.76
C MET A 253 -2.89 12.24 8.81
N GLY A 254 -2.40 11.00 8.76
CA GLY A 254 -0.97 10.71 8.72
C GLY A 254 -0.30 11.28 7.47
N TYR A 255 -0.96 11.22 6.31
CA TYR A 255 -0.48 11.89 5.10
C TYR A 255 -0.33 13.41 5.29
N ALA A 256 -1.34 14.05 5.87
CA ALA A 256 -1.29 15.48 6.14
C ALA A 256 -0.14 15.86 7.10
N VAL A 257 0.09 15.04 8.13
CA VAL A 257 1.23 15.21 9.05
C VAL A 257 2.57 15.00 8.34
N CYS A 258 2.69 13.96 7.52
CA CYS A 258 3.90 13.71 6.73
C CYS A 258 4.20 14.88 5.76
N MET A 259 3.18 15.50 5.16
CA MET A 259 3.39 16.70 4.32
C MET A 259 4.06 17.83 5.09
N ARG A 260 3.71 18.03 6.37
CA ARG A 260 4.36 19.03 7.23
C ARG A 260 5.78 18.63 7.60
N LEU A 261 6.00 17.39 7.98
CA LEU A 261 7.33 16.87 8.37
C LEU A 261 8.33 16.97 7.20
N HIS A 262 7.86 16.72 5.99
CA HIS A 262 8.68 16.71 4.78
C HIS A 262 8.40 17.91 3.86
N ARG A 263 8.02 19.06 4.43
CA ARG A 263 7.71 20.28 3.65
C ARG A 263 8.82 20.73 2.71
N GLY A 264 10.06 20.43 3.03
CA GLY A 264 11.22 20.73 2.17
C GLY A 264 11.21 19.96 0.84
N LEU A 265 10.45 18.84 0.74
CA LEU A 265 10.30 18.11 -0.51
C LEU A 265 9.18 18.66 -1.42
N LEU A 266 8.30 19.53 -0.95
CA LEU A 266 7.10 19.96 -1.68
C LEU A 266 7.40 20.57 -3.06
N LEU A 267 8.45 21.37 -3.16
CA LEU A 267 8.89 22.01 -4.41
C LEU A 267 9.89 21.17 -5.22
N SER A 268 10.28 20.01 -4.69
CA SER A 268 11.12 19.06 -5.44
C SER A 268 10.31 18.36 -6.53
N ARG A 269 11.00 17.73 -7.48
CA ARG A 269 10.38 16.87 -8.49
C ARG A 269 9.48 15.80 -7.86
N PHE A 270 9.92 15.17 -6.76
CA PHE A 270 9.10 14.21 -6.00
C PHE A 270 7.87 14.89 -5.39
N GLY A 271 8.01 16.06 -4.80
CA GLY A 271 6.90 16.83 -4.25
C GLY A 271 5.83 17.13 -5.29
N LEU A 272 6.24 17.67 -6.44
CA LEU A 272 5.34 18.09 -7.51
C LEU A 272 4.60 16.92 -8.16
N PHE A 273 5.24 15.76 -8.36
CA PHE A 273 4.66 14.64 -9.11
C PHE A 273 4.21 13.45 -8.24
N SER A 274 4.64 13.38 -6.99
CA SER A 274 4.26 12.27 -6.09
C SER A 274 3.45 12.73 -4.88
N MET A 275 3.82 13.85 -4.22
CA MET A 275 3.12 14.32 -3.01
C MET A 275 1.88 15.14 -3.35
N LEU A 276 2.04 16.26 -4.05
CA LEU A 276 0.96 17.23 -4.31
C LEU A 276 -0.21 16.67 -5.14
N PRO A 277 -0.03 15.81 -6.15
CA PRO A 277 -1.16 15.28 -6.91
C PRO A 277 -2.15 14.47 -6.07
N MET A 278 -1.69 13.81 -5.01
CA MET A 278 -2.59 13.08 -4.09
C MET A 278 -3.53 14.03 -3.33
N PHE A 279 -3.03 15.19 -2.95
CA PHE A 279 -3.83 16.23 -2.33
C PHE A 279 -4.75 16.92 -3.36
N ALA A 280 -4.20 17.36 -4.48
CA ALA A 280 -4.93 18.07 -5.53
C ALA A 280 -6.07 17.24 -6.14
N LEU A 281 -5.83 15.94 -6.40
CA LEU A 281 -6.85 15.03 -6.95
C LEU A 281 -8.06 14.90 -6.02
N VAL A 282 -7.84 14.72 -4.73
CA VAL A 282 -8.93 14.48 -3.78
C VAL A 282 -9.64 15.77 -3.41
N VAL A 283 -8.90 16.84 -3.12
CA VAL A 283 -9.49 18.09 -2.59
C VAL A 283 -10.02 19.00 -3.71
N LEU A 284 -9.24 19.20 -4.76
CA LEU A 284 -9.61 20.11 -5.84
C LEU A 284 -10.38 19.42 -6.98
N GLY A 285 -9.94 18.22 -7.39
CA GLY A 285 -10.50 17.53 -8.55
C GLY A 285 -11.94 17.12 -8.35
N VAL A 286 -12.23 16.44 -7.23
CA VAL A 286 -13.59 15.96 -6.93
C VAL A 286 -14.51 17.13 -6.55
N GLY A 287 -14.02 18.07 -5.76
CA GLY A 287 -14.80 19.25 -5.36
C GLY A 287 -15.23 20.09 -6.55
N THR A 288 -14.32 20.39 -7.47
CA THR A 288 -14.65 21.15 -8.68
C THR A 288 -15.57 20.37 -9.62
N ALA A 289 -15.39 19.05 -9.77
CA ALA A 289 -16.27 18.23 -10.59
C ALA A 289 -17.71 18.25 -10.05
N ILE A 290 -17.90 18.04 -8.74
CA ILE A 290 -19.24 18.08 -8.12
C ILE A 290 -19.88 19.46 -8.26
N THR A 291 -19.14 20.53 -7.94
CA THR A 291 -19.70 21.90 -8.01
C THR A 291 -20.05 22.31 -9.43
N THR A 292 -19.26 21.94 -10.40
CA THR A 292 -19.56 22.20 -11.83
C THR A 292 -20.81 21.41 -12.23
N TRP A 293 -20.88 20.12 -11.91
CA TRP A 293 -22.03 19.28 -12.22
C TRP A 293 -23.33 19.83 -11.63
N LEU A 294 -23.32 20.20 -10.33
CA LEU A 294 -24.48 20.79 -9.65
C LEU A 294 -24.95 22.12 -10.26
N ARG A 295 -24.06 22.89 -10.88
CA ARG A 295 -24.41 24.14 -11.55
C ARG A 295 -24.95 23.94 -12.97
N THR A 296 -24.39 22.99 -13.70
CA THR A 296 -24.64 22.84 -15.14
C THR A 296 -25.90 22.00 -15.44
N VAL A 297 -26.12 20.93 -14.66
CA VAL A 297 -27.26 20.05 -14.86
C VAL A 297 -28.62 20.76 -14.72
N PRO A 298 -28.85 21.58 -13.67
CA PRO A 298 -30.11 22.32 -13.55
C PRO A 298 -30.34 23.34 -14.69
N ALA A 299 -29.27 23.92 -15.23
CA ALA A 299 -29.38 24.95 -16.27
C ALA A 299 -29.69 24.41 -17.70
N HIS A 300 -29.17 23.23 -18.03
CA HIS A 300 -29.19 22.69 -19.38
C HIS A 300 -29.92 21.35 -19.54
N GLY A 301 -30.42 20.79 -18.41
CA GLY A 301 -31.03 19.45 -18.41
C GLY A 301 -29.98 18.32 -18.48
N TRP A 302 -30.36 17.14 -18.03
CA TRP A 302 -29.43 16.01 -17.88
C TRP A 302 -28.84 15.52 -19.19
N LEU A 303 -29.66 15.44 -20.26
CA LEU A 303 -29.26 14.84 -21.55
C LEU A 303 -28.56 15.81 -22.48
N ALA A 304 -28.77 17.13 -22.31
CA ALA A 304 -28.17 18.16 -23.17
C ALA A 304 -26.82 18.67 -22.67
N SER A 305 -26.43 18.27 -21.44
CA SER A 305 -25.19 18.74 -20.81
C SER A 305 -23.98 17.92 -21.28
N ALA A 306 -23.03 18.56 -21.96
CA ALA A 306 -21.74 17.97 -22.31
C ALA A 306 -20.98 17.49 -21.07
N GLU A 307 -21.35 17.93 -19.86
CA GLU A 307 -20.75 17.56 -18.60
C GLU A 307 -21.20 16.18 -18.09
N LEU A 308 -22.26 15.60 -18.66
CA LEU A 308 -22.59 14.18 -18.50
C LEU A 308 -21.50 13.26 -19.04
N LEU A 309 -20.74 13.71 -20.03
CA LEU A 309 -19.60 12.97 -20.55
C LEU A 309 -18.53 12.74 -19.49
N PHE A 310 -18.39 13.64 -18.51
CA PHE A 310 -17.39 13.49 -17.45
C PHE A 310 -17.69 12.32 -16.48
N PRO A 311 -18.88 12.20 -15.86
CA PRO A 311 -19.19 11.02 -15.04
C PRO A 311 -19.22 9.72 -15.84
N LEU A 312 -19.72 9.72 -17.09
CA LEU A 312 -19.67 8.55 -17.96
C LEU A 312 -18.24 8.11 -18.26
N PHE A 313 -17.36 9.06 -18.54
CA PHE A 313 -15.94 8.78 -18.72
C PHE A 313 -15.30 8.19 -17.46
N TRP A 314 -15.63 8.71 -16.27
CA TRP A 314 -15.18 8.16 -15.01
C TRP A 314 -15.64 6.71 -14.82
N VAL A 315 -16.90 6.41 -15.09
CA VAL A 315 -17.44 5.05 -15.05
C VAL A 315 -16.67 4.14 -16.00
N PHE A 316 -16.44 4.59 -17.24
CA PHE A 316 -15.65 3.86 -18.23
C PHE A 316 -14.23 3.54 -17.70
N CYS A 317 -13.52 4.53 -17.17
CA CYS A 317 -12.17 4.34 -16.64
C CYS A 317 -12.14 3.37 -15.46
N VAL A 318 -13.07 3.50 -14.51
CA VAL A 318 -13.12 2.60 -13.33
C VAL A 318 -13.47 1.18 -13.78
N THR A 319 -14.37 1.03 -14.77
CA THR A 319 -14.73 -0.27 -15.32
C THR A 319 -13.53 -0.92 -16.02
N THR A 320 -12.74 -0.16 -16.77
CA THR A 320 -11.50 -0.66 -17.39
C THR A 320 -10.52 -1.19 -16.33
N LEU A 321 -10.31 -0.44 -15.24
CA LEU A 321 -9.51 -0.89 -14.10
C LEU A 321 -10.12 -2.14 -13.46
N GLY A 322 -11.44 -2.21 -13.36
CA GLY A 322 -12.19 -3.37 -12.86
C GLY A 322 -11.97 -4.62 -13.71
N ILE A 323 -11.91 -4.50 -15.03
CA ILE A 323 -11.59 -5.61 -15.94
C ILE A 323 -10.19 -6.14 -15.67
N ILE A 324 -9.19 -5.26 -15.52
CA ILE A 324 -7.81 -5.66 -15.18
C ILE A 324 -7.79 -6.43 -13.86
N SER A 325 -8.51 -5.94 -12.85
CA SER A 325 -8.62 -6.58 -11.55
C SER A 325 -9.36 -7.92 -11.62
N ALA A 326 -10.44 -8.01 -12.42
CA ALA A 326 -11.21 -9.23 -12.64
C ALA A 326 -10.34 -10.35 -13.24
N VAL A 327 -9.50 -10.02 -14.21
CA VAL A 327 -8.52 -10.94 -14.81
C VAL A 327 -7.49 -11.39 -13.77
N HIS A 328 -6.92 -10.44 -12.99
CA HIS A 328 -5.93 -10.76 -11.97
C HIS A 328 -6.47 -11.70 -10.88
N HIS A 329 -7.66 -11.40 -10.36
CA HIS A 329 -8.29 -12.20 -9.31
C HIS A 329 -9.04 -13.44 -9.83
N ARG A 330 -9.14 -13.62 -11.17
CA ARG A 330 -9.94 -14.66 -11.83
C ARG A 330 -11.42 -14.63 -11.40
N ARG A 331 -12.01 -13.43 -11.27
CA ARG A 331 -13.38 -13.19 -10.81
C ARG A 331 -14.07 -12.13 -11.67
N ALA A 332 -14.79 -12.57 -12.72
CA ALA A 332 -15.40 -11.69 -13.72
C ALA A 332 -16.35 -10.64 -13.14
N HIS A 333 -17.10 -10.99 -12.06
CA HIS A 333 -18.05 -10.07 -11.43
C HIS A 333 -17.41 -8.79 -10.86
N LEU A 334 -16.09 -8.77 -10.61
CA LEU A 334 -15.39 -7.57 -10.12
C LEU A 334 -15.46 -6.43 -11.14
N ALA A 335 -15.48 -6.73 -12.44
CA ALA A 335 -15.62 -5.69 -13.46
C ALA A 335 -16.94 -4.94 -13.34
N LEU A 336 -18.05 -5.66 -13.06
CA LEU A 336 -19.38 -5.07 -12.89
C LEU A 336 -19.50 -4.25 -11.60
N MET A 337 -18.69 -4.56 -10.58
CA MET A 337 -18.69 -3.83 -9.31
C MET A 337 -17.81 -2.57 -9.34
N ALA A 338 -17.00 -2.39 -10.37
CA ALA A 338 -16.05 -1.28 -10.44
C ALA A 338 -16.69 0.12 -10.31
N PRO A 339 -17.87 0.43 -10.89
CA PRO A 339 -18.52 1.71 -10.68
C PRO A 339 -18.79 2.05 -9.20
N LEU A 340 -19.05 1.05 -8.37
CA LEU A 340 -19.26 1.24 -6.92
C LEU A 340 -17.99 1.74 -6.22
N ALA A 341 -16.81 1.54 -6.80
CA ALA A 341 -15.56 2.06 -6.25
C ALA A 341 -15.47 3.59 -6.28
N LEU A 342 -16.30 4.27 -7.06
CA LEU A 342 -16.45 5.73 -7.00
C LEU A 342 -16.85 6.21 -5.60
N LEU A 343 -17.59 5.40 -4.85
CA LEU A 343 -17.94 5.70 -3.46
C LEU A 343 -16.71 5.88 -2.56
N TYR A 344 -15.59 5.19 -2.86
CA TYR A 344 -14.33 5.40 -2.14
C TYR A 344 -13.73 6.78 -2.39
N VAL A 345 -13.90 7.33 -3.58
CA VAL A 345 -13.43 8.68 -3.91
C VAL A 345 -14.21 9.70 -3.08
N LEU A 346 -15.52 9.55 -3.00
CA LEU A 346 -16.39 10.40 -2.18
C LEU A 346 -16.06 10.28 -0.69
N LEU A 347 -15.83 9.06 -0.21
CA LEU A 347 -15.42 8.79 1.17
C LEU A 347 -14.09 9.49 1.49
N ALA A 348 -13.07 9.33 0.64
CA ALA A 348 -11.79 9.98 0.82
C ALA A 348 -11.92 11.51 0.83
N TYR A 349 -12.75 12.07 -0.03
CA TYR A 349 -13.03 13.50 -0.08
C TYR A 349 -13.67 14.01 1.22
N ALA A 350 -14.71 13.32 1.71
CA ALA A 350 -15.37 13.66 2.97
C ALA A 350 -14.39 13.63 4.17
N ILE A 351 -13.49 12.64 4.21
CA ILE A 351 -12.48 12.53 5.26
C ILE A 351 -11.42 13.64 5.14
N TRP A 352 -11.02 14.02 3.93
CA TRP A 352 -10.10 15.15 3.72
C TRP A 352 -10.70 16.45 4.23
N LEU A 353 -11.94 16.75 3.89
CA LEU A 353 -12.62 17.97 4.35
C LEU A 353 -12.81 18.00 5.86
N SER A 354 -13.20 16.88 6.46
CA SER A 354 -13.54 16.81 7.89
C SER A 354 -12.33 16.68 8.81
N HIS A 355 -11.26 16.00 8.38
CA HIS A 355 -10.13 15.63 9.24
C HIS A 355 -8.76 15.99 8.63
N GLY A 356 -8.57 15.79 7.32
CA GLY A 356 -7.25 15.96 6.69
C GLY A 356 -6.76 17.40 6.70
N VAL A 357 -7.63 18.34 6.36
CA VAL A 357 -7.31 19.77 6.39
C VAL A 357 -6.93 20.20 7.81
N LYS A 358 -7.72 19.80 8.81
CA LYS A 358 -7.40 20.09 10.21
C LYS A 358 -6.06 19.50 10.62
N ALA A 359 -5.78 18.25 10.26
CA ALA A 359 -4.52 17.59 10.58
C ALA A 359 -3.31 18.27 9.91
N LEU A 360 -3.48 18.77 8.69
CA LEU A 360 -2.46 19.53 7.97
C LEU A 360 -2.00 20.77 8.76
N PHE A 361 -2.93 21.48 9.41
CA PHE A 361 -2.61 22.68 10.21
C PHE A 361 -2.18 22.36 11.64
N THR A 362 -2.80 21.40 12.30
CA THR A 362 -2.55 21.10 13.72
C THR A 362 -1.40 20.12 13.96
N GLY A 363 -1.07 19.28 12.96
CA GLY A 363 -0.10 18.18 13.11
C GLY A 363 -0.56 17.07 14.04
N ARG A 364 -1.85 17.03 14.43
CA ARG A 364 -2.38 16.01 15.34
C ARG A 364 -2.85 14.79 14.57
N GLU A 365 -2.45 13.64 15.03
CA GLU A 365 -2.89 12.32 14.57
C GLU A 365 -3.78 11.64 15.64
N LEU A 366 -4.54 10.64 15.19
CA LEU A 366 -5.29 9.75 16.07
C LEU A 366 -4.40 8.58 16.51
N ASN A 367 -4.75 8.00 17.65
CA ASN A 367 -4.17 6.72 18.05
C ASN A 367 -4.46 5.66 16.98
N ARG A 368 -3.57 4.67 16.89
CA ARG A 368 -3.69 3.56 15.94
C ARG A 368 -4.78 2.60 16.42
N ASP A 369 -5.98 2.74 15.87
CA ASP A 369 -7.04 1.75 16.04
C ASP A 369 -6.68 0.50 15.22
N LYS A 370 -6.59 -0.65 15.88
CA LYS A 370 -6.36 -1.92 15.19
C LYS A 370 -7.68 -2.41 14.57
N PRO A 371 -7.72 -2.77 13.27
CA PRO A 371 -8.89 -3.38 12.68
C PRO A 371 -9.11 -4.80 13.23
N THR A 372 -10.35 -5.27 13.22
CA THR A 372 -10.69 -6.65 13.61
C THR A 372 -9.93 -7.64 12.74
N ARG A 373 -9.35 -8.67 13.36
CA ARG A 373 -8.67 -9.75 12.64
C ARG A 373 -9.62 -10.93 12.45
N TYR A 374 -9.66 -11.42 11.23
CA TYR A 374 -10.50 -12.56 10.87
C TYR A 374 -9.59 -13.76 10.60
N ALA A 375 -9.95 -14.91 11.16
CA ALA A 375 -9.35 -16.17 10.78
C ALA A 375 -9.64 -16.40 9.28
N HIS A 376 -8.59 -16.50 8.48
CA HIS A 376 -8.77 -16.85 7.08
C HIS A 376 -9.18 -18.33 7.03
N VAL A 377 -10.43 -18.60 6.64
CA VAL A 377 -10.87 -19.95 6.35
C VAL A 377 -9.93 -20.53 5.30
N VAL A 378 -9.22 -21.57 5.69
CA VAL A 378 -8.38 -22.35 4.77
C VAL A 378 -9.33 -23.10 3.86
N ALA A 379 -9.42 -22.71 2.60
CA ALA A 379 -9.98 -23.51 1.53
C ALA A 379 -8.84 -24.14 0.74
#